data_218b9afd10daa4ebafeb8c0b3f49539d
#
_entry.id   218b9afd10daa4ebafeb8c0b3f49539d
#
_cell.length_a   1.000
_cell.length_b   1.000
_cell.length_c   1.000
_cell.angle_alpha   90.00
_cell.angle_beta   90.00
_cell.angle_gamma   90.00
#
_symmetry.space_group_name_H-M   'P 1'
#
loop_
_entity.id
_entity.type
_entity.pdbx_description
1 polymer ?
#
loop_
_entity_poly.entity_id
_entity_poly.type
_entity_poly.pdbx_seq_one_letter_code
_entity_poly.pdbx_strand_id
1 'polypeptide(L)'
;MPEMPSLPGAVIVISSHVVRGKVGNRAVVFALETLGHPVWALPTVILPWHPGHGRSTRVTISDQDFGSVIDDLIAAPWVGEVRAVLSGYLGSTGQAEGVARLVTALKERNPKLIYACDPVIGDAGGLYVPEATAVAIRDRLLPLANLATPNRYELAWLAGAMLETNTAILDAALGLGPARMLVTSAVPMMSGGTGNLFLSGNHALLAEHRLVQNPPNGTGDLLTAVFLARLLEGLSEERALQMATASVFEIIARSVKRGADELTIEQDASSLSTPMAMVQMRRLVHPNQIRRK
;
A
#
# COMPACT_ATOMS: atom_id res chain seq x y z
N MET A 1 4.09 -14.43 -36.93
CA MET A 1 4.60 -13.19 -36.40
C MET A 1 4.82 -13.42 -34.90
N PRO A 2 5.96 -13.05 -34.30
CA PRO A 2 6.08 -13.13 -32.86
C PRO A 2 4.99 -12.24 -32.23
N GLU A 3 4.22 -12.80 -31.29
CA GLU A 3 3.29 -12.02 -30.50
C GLU A 3 4.06 -10.88 -29.85
N MET A 4 3.66 -9.64 -30.14
CA MET A 4 4.16 -8.49 -29.41
C MET A 4 3.84 -8.70 -27.93
N PRO A 5 4.77 -8.52 -27.02
CA PRO A 5 4.46 -8.61 -25.60
C PRO A 5 3.31 -7.63 -25.31
N SER A 6 2.22 -8.16 -24.75
CA SER A 6 1.10 -7.32 -24.35
C SER A 6 1.63 -6.23 -23.41
N LEU A 7 1.29 -4.97 -23.67
CA LEU A 7 1.64 -3.87 -22.79
C LEU A 7 1.20 -4.22 -21.35
N PRO A 8 2.02 -3.90 -20.33
CA PRO A 8 1.61 -4.09 -18.95
C PRO A 8 0.31 -3.35 -18.70
N GLY A 9 -0.65 -4.00 -18.05
CA GLY A 9 -1.94 -3.39 -17.79
C GLY A 9 -1.83 -2.23 -16.80
N ALA A 10 -2.74 -1.25 -16.94
CA ALA A 10 -2.76 -0.04 -16.12
C ALA A 10 -3.15 -0.31 -14.67
N VAL A 11 -2.67 0.53 -13.77
CA VAL A 11 -3.06 0.57 -12.35
C VAL A 11 -3.79 1.87 -12.07
N ILE A 12 -5.02 1.79 -11.55
CA ILE A 12 -5.70 2.99 -11.02
C ILE A 12 -5.19 3.21 -9.60
N VAL A 13 -4.67 4.40 -9.33
CA VAL A 13 -4.17 4.81 -8.01
C VAL A 13 -5.05 5.91 -7.45
N ILE A 14 -5.62 5.70 -6.27
CA ILE A 14 -6.56 6.61 -5.61
C ILE A 14 -6.01 6.94 -4.24
N SER A 15 -5.37 8.10 -4.07
CA SER A 15 -4.77 8.53 -2.81
C SER A 15 -4.61 10.04 -2.76
N SER A 16 -4.05 10.57 -1.65
CA SER A 16 -3.72 11.99 -1.52
C SER A 16 -2.70 12.44 -2.57
N HIS A 17 -2.74 13.72 -2.93
CA HIS A 17 -1.73 14.36 -3.77
C HIS A 17 -1.11 15.54 -3.05
N VAL A 18 0.21 15.52 -2.90
CA VAL A 18 0.98 16.66 -2.40
C VAL A 18 1.69 17.37 -3.53
N VAL A 19 1.73 18.71 -3.52
CA VAL A 19 2.49 19.49 -4.50
C VAL A 19 3.99 19.29 -4.28
N ARG A 20 4.44 19.40 -3.02
CA ARG A 20 5.82 19.07 -2.59
C ARG A 20 5.80 17.81 -1.73
N GLY A 21 6.70 16.89 -2.00
CA GLY A 21 6.89 15.67 -1.21
C GLY A 21 6.61 14.39 -1.96
N LYS A 22 6.83 13.27 -1.28
CA LYS A 22 6.79 11.90 -1.81
C LYS A 22 5.89 11.01 -0.96
N VAL A 23 4.61 11.41 -0.85
CA VAL A 23 3.54 10.65 -0.18
C VAL A 23 2.36 10.47 -1.13
N GLY A 24 1.50 9.51 -0.85
CA GLY A 24 0.30 9.23 -1.62
C GLY A 24 0.60 9.02 -3.11
N ASN A 25 -0.22 9.63 -3.99
CA ASN A 25 -0.07 9.49 -5.44
C ASN A 25 1.35 9.83 -5.93
N ARG A 26 2.05 10.78 -5.30
CA ARG A 26 3.40 11.18 -5.75
C ARG A 26 4.41 10.05 -5.62
N ALA A 27 4.39 9.30 -4.52
CA ALA A 27 5.26 8.15 -4.32
C ALA A 27 4.82 6.95 -5.16
N VAL A 28 3.51 6.64 -5.10
CA VAL A 28 2.94 5.45 -5.76
C VAL A 28 3.07 5.52 -7.27
N VAL A 29 2.69 6.66 -7.89
CA VAL A 29 2.76 6.86 -9.35
C VAL A 29 4.21 6.72 -9.81
N PHE A 30 5.14 7.44 -9.16
CA PHE A 30 6.54 7.37 -9.55
C PHE A 30 7.09 5.93 -9.49
N ALA A 31 6.77 5.19 -8.42
CA ALA A 31 7.26 3.82 -8.25
C ALA A 31 6.69 2.88 -9.32
N LEU A 32 5.37 2.92 -9.55
CA LEU A 32 4.71 2.05 -10.53
C LEU A 32 5.19 2.35 -11.95
N GLU A 33 5.27 3.62 -12.36
CA GLU A 33 5.73 4.01 -13.70
C GLU A 33 7.20 3.67 -13.91
N THR A 34 8.06 3.86 -12.89
CA THR A 34 9.47 3.44 -12.94
C THR A 34 9.61 1.93 -13.12
N LEU A 35 8.67 1.15 -12.58
CA LEU A 35 8.61 -0.30 -12.74
C LEU A 35 7.82 -0.74 -13.99
N GLY A 36 7.48 0.20 -14.87
CA GLY A 36 6.89 -0.08 -16.19
C GLY A 36 5.37 -0.27 -16.19
N HIS A 37 4.66 0.09 -15.12
CA HIS A 37 3.20 0.01 -15.06
C HIS A 37 2.57 1.36 -15.37
N PRO A 38 1.74 1.51 -16.42
CA PRO A 38 0.96 2.71 -16.68
C PRO A 38 0.03 3.02 -15.49
N VAL A 39 -0.10 4.31 -15.12
CA VAL A 39 -0.90 4.70 -13.95
C VAL A 39 -1.97 5.70 -14.34
N TRP A 40 -3.19 5.48 -13.82
CA TRP A 40 -4.28 6.45 -13.82
C TRP A 40 -4.45 6.95 -12.38
N ALA A 41 -4.01 8.18 -12.12
CA ALA A 41 -3.98 8.73 -10.78
C ALA A 41 -5.19 9.60 -10.49
N LEU A 42 -5.98 9.24 -9.47
CA LEU A 42 -7.11 10.02 -8.97
C LEU A 42 -6.77 10.58 -7.58
N PRO A 43 -6.58 11.91 -7.44
CA PRO A 43 -6.40 12.52 -6.12
C PRO A 43 -7.69 12.47 -5.29
N THR A 44 -7.56 12.19 -4.00
CA THR A 44 -8.65 12.28 -3.02
C THR A 44 -8.65 13.63 -2.30
N VAL A 45 -7.45 14.10 -1.97
CA VAL A 45 -7.18 15.42 -1.42
C VAL A 45 -5.94 16.00 -2.09
N ILE A 46 -5.88 17.34 -2.16
CA ILE A 46 -4.70 18.06 -2.63
C ILE A 46 -4.18 18.90 -1.46
N LEU A 47 -2.87 18.77 -1.21
CA LEU A 47 -2.15 19.48 -0.16
C LEU A 47 -0.88 20.12 -0.75
N PRO A 48 -0.48 21.33 -0.33
CA PRO A 48 0.82 21.90 -0.73
C PRO A 48 1.99 21.01 -0.31
N TRP A 49 1.94 20.42 0.88
CA TRP A 49 2.93 19.51 1.47
C TRP A 49 2.27 18.57 2.49
N HIS A 50 3.02 17.54 2.91
CA HIS A 50 2.56 16.62 3.95
C HIS A 50 2.35 17.36 5.30
N PRO A 51 1.27 17.07 6.04
CA PRO A 51 0.96 17.74 7.31
C PRO A 51 2.07 17.65 8.38
N GLY A 52 2.96 16.67 8.30
CA GLY A 52 4.16 16.54 9.14
C GLY A 52 5.14 17.73 9.01
N HIS A 53 5.08 18.49 7.92
CA HIS A 53 5.86 19.73 7.73
C HIS A 53 5.11 20.98 8.20
N GLY A 54 3.97 20.82 8.87
CA GLY A 54 3.14 21.90 9.38
C GLY A 54 1.80 22.02 8.67
N ARG A 55 0.94 22.87 9.23
CA ARG A 55 -0.41 23.10 8.69
C ARG A 55 -0.36 23.79 7.34
N SER A 56 -1.24 23.36 6.44
CA SER A 56 -1.39 23.94 5.10
C SER A 56 -2.85 23.88 4.65
N THR A 57 -3.15 24.55 3.54
CA THR A 57 -4.46 24.42 2.88
C THR A 57 -4.67 22.97 2.46
N ARG A 58 -5.89 22.49 2.66
CA ARG A 58 -6.34 21.18 2.22
C ARG A 58 -7.56 21.34 1.32
N VAL A 59 -7.48 20.83 0.11
CA VAL A 59 -8.61 20.74 -0.82
C VAL A 59 -9.04 19.27 -0.86
N THR A 60 -10.24 18.98 -0.39
CA THR A 60 -10.85 17.65 -0.51
C THR A 60 -11.82 17.68 -1.67
N ILE A 61 -11.70 16.73 -2.61
CA ILE A 61 -12.68 16.56 -3.69
C ILE A 61 -14.01 16.20 -3.04
N SER A 62 -15.08 16.89 -3.44
CA SER A 62 -16.42 16.61 -2.90
C SER A 62 -16.87 15.19 -3.24
N ASP A 63 -17.69 14.59 -2.39
CA ASP A 63 -18.21 13.23 -2.64
C ASP A 63 -18.99 13.15 -3.95
N GLN A 64 -19.67 14.21 -4.33
CA GLN A 64 -20.39 14.32 -5.59
C GLN A 64 -19.44 14.32 -6.79
N ASP A 65 -18.43 15.20 -6.80
CA ASP A 65 -17.47 15.29 -7.91
C ASP A 65 -16.65 14.01 -8.01
N PHE A 66 -16.20 13.48 -6.85
CA PHE A 66 -15.48 12.22 -6.81
C PHE A 66 -16.33 11.07 -7.37
N GLY A 67 -17.61 11.01 -6.97
CA GLY A 67 -18.56 10.03 -7.48
C GLY A 67 -18.72 10.11 -9.01
N SER A 68 -18.83 11.32 -9.56
CA SER A 68 -18.94 11.54 -11.02
C SER A 68 -17.69 11.05 -11.76
N VAL A 69 -16.49 11.35 -11.24
CA VAL A 69 -15.24 10.85 -11.83
C VAL A 69 -15.17 9.31 -11.78
N ILE A 70 -15.61 8.70 -10.68
CA ILE A 70 -15.71 7.23 -10.59
C ILE A 70 -16.64 6.64 -11.64
N ASP A 71 -17.79 7.26 -11.85
CA ASP A 71 -18.78 6.79 -12.84
C ASP A 71 -18.23 6.91 -14.27
N ASP A 72 -17.52 7.99 -14.58
CA ASP A 72 -16.82 8.17 -15.85
C ASP A 72 -15.71 7.13 -16.05
N LEU A 73 -14.92 6.82 -15.01
CA LEU A 73 -13.89 5.78 -15.07
C LEU A 73 -14.49 4.39 -15.31
N ILE A 74 -15.63 4.07 -14.66
CA ILE A 74 -16.34 2.81 -14.89
C ILE A 74 -16.83 2.72 -16.34
N ALA A 75 -17.31 3.83 -16.91
CA ALA A 75 -17.83 3.90 -18.26
C ALA A 75 -16.74 4.03 -19.34
N ALA A 76 -15.48 4.28 -18.95
CA ALA A 76 -14.38 4.54 -19.86
C ALA A 76 -14.17 3.39 -20.86
N PRO A 77 -13.99 3.65 -22.17
CA PRO A 77 -13.79 2.62 -23.17
C PRO A 77 -12.48 1.84 -22.97
N TRP A 78 -11.51 2.44 -22.27
CA TRP A 78 -10.18 1.86 -21.97
C TRP A 78 -10.15 1.07 -20.67
N VAL A 79 -11.24 1.00 -19.92
CA VAL A 79 -11.28 0.36 -18.60
C VAL A 79 -10.81 -1.10 -18.61
N GLY A 80 -10.91 -1.77 -19.75
CA GLY A 80 -10.38 -3.12 -19.96
C GLY A 80 -8.86 -3.25 -19.87
N GLU A 81 -8.12 -2.13 -19.92
CA GLU A 81 -6.66 -2.10 -19.74
C GLU A 81 -6.25 -2.21 -18.27
N VAL A 82 -7.19 -1.93 -17.34
CA VAL A 82 -6.91 -1.92 -15.90
C VAL A 82 -6.70 -3.33 -15.37
N ARG A 83 -5.57 -3.54 -14.69
CA ARG A 83 -5.20 -4.82 -14.06
C ARG A 83 -5.22 -4.75 -12.54
N ALA A 84 -5.08 -3.54 -11.98
CA ALA A 84 -5.14 -3.35 -10.54
C ALA A 84 -5.75 -1.99 -10.18
N VAL A 85 -6.29 -1.93 -8.97
CA VAL A 85 -6.65 -0.68 -8.28
C VAL A 85 -5.86 -0.64 -6.99
N LEU A 86 -5.26 0.50 -6.65
CA LEU A 86 -4.62 0.76 -5.38
C LEU A 86 -5.29 1.96 -4.74
N SER A 87 -5.91 1.78 -3.59
CA SER A 87 -6.41 2.87 -2.75
C SER A 87 -5.49 3.11 -1.56
N GLY A 88 -5.17 4.36 -1.30
CA GLY A 88 -4.45 4.83 -0.12
C GLY A 88 -5.31 5.79 0.70
N TYR A 89 -4.77 6.97 1.02
CA TYR A 89 -5.45 7.96 1.84
C TYR A 89 -6.78 8.44 1.23
N LEU A 90 -7.86 8.38 2.01
CA LEU A 90 -9.18 8.87 1.64
C LEU A 90 -9.60 10.03 2.54
N GLY A 91 -10.23 11.04 1.95
CA GLY A 91 -10.65 12.25 2.64
C GLY A 91 -12.04 12.19 3.28
N SER A 92 -12.88 11.23 2.90
CA SER A 92 -14.27 11.12 3.33
C SER A 92 -14.82 9.70 3.22
N THR A 93 -15.96 9.45 3.83
CA THR A 93 -16.73 8.19 3.70
C THR A 93 -17.27 8.00 2.28
N GLY A 94 -17.73 9.07 1.62
CA GLY A 94 -18.24 9.02 0.25
C GLY A 94 -17.16 8.64 -0.75
N GLN A 95 -15.90 9.02 -0.52
CA GLN A 95 -14.78 8.54 -1.33
C GLN A 95 -14.56 7.02 -1.16
N ALA A 96 -14.68 6.50 0.06
CA ALA A 96 -14.62 5.04 0.27
C ALA A 96 -15.74 4.29 -0.46
N GLU A 97 -16.95 4.83 -0.45
CA GLU A 97 -18.08 4.27 -1.21
C GLU A 97 -17.83 4.32 -2.72
N GLY A 98 -17.27 5.42 -3.24
CA GLY A 98 -16.88 5.56 -4.64
C GLY A 98 -15.84 4.51 -5.05
N VAL A 99 -14.79 4.31 -4.24
CA VAL A 99 -13.78 3.27 -4.48
C VAL A 99 -14.41 1.88 -4.47
N ALA A 100 -15.30 1.58 -3.52
CA ALA A 100 -15.99 0.29 -3.46
C ALA A 100 -16.81 0.02 -4.73
N ARG A 101 -17.55 1.03 -5.25
CA ARG A 101 -18.29 0.92 -6.52
C ARG A 101 -17.36 0.64 -7.70
N LEU A 102 -16.27 1.41 -7.82
CA LEU A 102 -15.28 1.22 -8.89
C LEU A 102 -14.72 -0.21 -8.86
N VAL A 103 -14.22 -0.65 -7.71
CA VAL A 103 -13.61 -1.99 -7.55
C VAL A 103 -14.60 -3.09 -7.89
N THR A 104 -15.86 -2.97 -7.42
CA THR A 104 -16.91 -3.95 -7.70
C THR A 104 -17.18 -4.04 -9.20
N ALA A 105 -17.43 -2.89 -9.85
CA ALA A 105 -17.70 -2.84 -11.29
C ALA A 105 -16.53 -3.38 -12.14
N LEU A 106 -15.28 -3.09 -11.74
CA LEU A 106 -14.11 -3.59 -12.43
C LEU A 106 -13.90 -5.10 -12.22
N LYS A 107 -14.17 -5.62 -11.02
CA LYS A 107 -14.09 -7.06 -10.74
C LYS A 107 -15.15 -7.88 -11.48
N GLU A 108 -16.34 -7.34 -11.66
CA GLU A 108 -17.39 -7.96 -12.49
C GLU A 108 -16.93 -8.14 -13.94
N ARG A 109 -16.20 -7.16 -14.49
CA ARG A 109 -15.66 -7.20 -15.86
C ARG A 109 -14.38 -8.02 -15.96
N ASN A 110 -13.53 -7.98 -14.94
CA ASN A 110 -12.27 -8.68 -14.87
C ASN A 110 -12.09 -9.35 -13.50
N PRO A 111 -12.50 -10.61 -13.31
CA PRO A 111 -12.33 -11.34 -12.06
C PRO A 111 -10.87 -11.51 -11.59
N LYS A 112 -9.89 -11.27 -12.50
CA LYS A 112 -8.46 -11.30 -12.16
C LYS A 112 -7.92 -9.95 -11.69
N LEU A 113 -8.76 -8.90 -11.65
CA LEU A 113 -8.36 -7.59 -11.14
C LEU A 113 -7.83 -7.71 -9.71
N ILE A 114 -6.67 -7.14 -9.46
CA ILE A 114 -6.11 -7.05 -8.11
C ILE A 114 -6.54 -5.72 -7.49
N TYR A 115 -7.23 -5.78 -6.36
CA TYR A 115 -7.46 -4.62 -5.53
C TYR A 115 -6.53 -4.64 -4.32
N ALA A 116 -5.64 -3.65 -4.24
CA ALA A 116 -4.77 -3.38 -3.11
C ALA A 116 -5.36 -2.23 -2.29
N CYS A 117 -5.68 -2.49 -1.04
CA CYS A 117 -6.15 -1.51 -0.07
C CYS A 117 -5.03 -1.18 0.91
N ASP A 118 -4.47 0.02 0.80
CA ASP A 118 -3.61 0.60 1.83
C ASP A 118 -4.51 1.43 2.74
N PRO A 119 -4.84 0.93 3.94
CA PRO A 119 -5.79 1.62 4.82
C PRO A 119 -5.08 2.73 5.60
N VAL A 120 -4.71 3.81 4.92
CA VAL A 120 -4.00 4.95 5.50
C VAL A 120 -4.93 5.70 6.45
N ILE A 121 -5.11 5.16 7.66
CA ILE A 121 -6.01 5.70 8.69
C ILE A 121 -5.30 6.28 9.90
N GLY A 122 -4.06 5.86 10.18
CA GLY A 122 -3.35 6.32 11.36
C GLY A 122 -1.99 5.69 11.60
N ASP A 123 -1.38 6.07 12.73
CA ASP A 123 -0.13 5.51 13.23
C ASP A 123 -0.14 5.43 14.76
N ALA A 124 1.02 5.30 15.38
CA ALA A 124 1.19 5.32 16.85
C ALA A 124 0.63 6.59 17.52
N GLY A 125 0.48 7.68 16.77
CA GLY A 125 -0.08 8.95 17.25
C GLY A 125 -1.60 9.02 17.20
N GLY A 126 -2.26 8.04 16.60
CA GLY A 126 -3.72 7.97 16.46
C GLY A 126 -4.21 8.08 15.01
N LEU A 127 -5.51 8.30 14.85
CA LEU A 127 -6.12 8.40 13.53
C LEU A 127 -5.77 9.73 12.84
N TYR A 128 -5.49 9.65 11.53
CA TYR A 128 -5.33 10.80 10.62
C TYR A 128 -6.64 11.22 9.98
N VAL A 129 -7.61 10.31 9.94
CA VAL A 129 -8.91 10.48 9.30
C VAL A 129 -10.02 10.49 10.36
N PRO A 130 -11.20 11.06 10.06
CA PRO A 130 -12.37 10.86 10.91
C PRO A 130 -12.66 9.37 11.10
N GLU A 131 -13.10 8.97 12.30
CA GLU A 131 -13.40 7.58 12.63
C GLU A 131 -14.39 6.95 11.65
N ALA A 132 -15.41 7.72 11.22
CA ALA A 132 -16.38 7.27 10.23
C ALA A 132 -15.70 6.86 8.90
N THR A 133 -14.65 7.57 8.47
CA THR A 133 -13.87 7.21 7.27
C THR A 133 -13.08 5.92 7.50
N ALA A 134 -12.45 5.77 8.67
CA ALA A 134 -11.74 4.53 9.03
C ALA A 134 -12.68 3.32 9.06
N VAL A 135 -13.89 3.49 9.64
CA VAL A 135 -14.96 2.47 9.64
C VAL A 135 -15.39 2.13 8.20
N ALA A 136 -15.58 3.14 7.34
CA ALA A 136 -15.94 2.89 5.93
C ALA A 136 -14.86 2.10 5.18
N ILE A 137 -13.57 2.39 5.42
CA ILE A 137 -12.46 1.62 4.84
C ILE A 137 -12.52 0.17 5.34
N ARG A 138 -12.68 -0.04 6.65
CA ARG A 138 -12.77 -1.38 7.24
C ARG A 138 -13.95 -2.18 6.67
N ASP A 139 -15.14 -1.58 6.64
CA ASP A 139 -16.38 -2.31 6.36
C ASP A 139 -16.72 -2.41 4.88
N ARG A 140 -16.22 -1.47 4.04
CA ARG A 140 -16.51 -1.40 2.60
C ARG A 140 -15.35 -1.81 1.71
N LEU A 141 -14.10 -1.48 2.09
CA LEU A 141 -12.94 -1.69 1.21
C LEU A 141 -12.16 -2.97 1.53
N LEU A 142 -11.89 -3.25 2.80
CA LEU A 142 -11.15 -4.46 3.17
C LEU A 142 -11.82 -5.75 2.68
N PRO A 143 -13.16 -5.93 2.74
CA PRO A 143 -13.81 -7.14 2.21
C PRO A 143 -13.63 -7.33 0.71
N LEU A 144 -13.37 -6.26 -0.04
CA LEU A 144 -13.12 -6.30 -1.48
C LEU A 144 -11.64 -6.53 -1.80
N ALA A 145 -10.72 -6.35 -0.85
CA ALA A 145 -9.30 -6.35 -1.10
C ALA A 145 -8.74 -7.75 -1.36
N ASN A 146 -7.90 -7.86 -2.39
CA ASN A 146 -7.05 -9.03 -2.63
C ASN A 146 -5.74 -8.94 -1.84
N LEU A 147 -5.32 -7.70 -1.57
CA LEU A 147 -4.15 -7.34 -0.78
C LEU A 147 -4.52 -6.16 0.12
N ALA A 148 -4.18 -6.21 1.41
CA ALA A 148 -4.21 -5.04 2.27
C ALA A 148 -2.82 -4.81 2.90
N THR A 149 -2.46 -3.52 3.13
CA THR A 149 -1.11 -3.15 3.56
C THR A 149 -1.10 -2.26 4.80
N PRO A 150 -1.84 -2.59 5.87
CA PRO A 150 -1.88 -1.79 7.07
C PRO A 150 -0.50 -1.74 7.77
N ASN A 151 -0.19 -0.64 8.44
CA ASN A 151 0.82 -0.70 9.47
C ASN A 151 0.27 -1.42 10.73
N ARG A 152 1.13 -1.77 11.68
CA ARG A 152 0.72 -2.50 12.89
C ARG A 152 -0.34 -1.77 13.71
N TYR A 153 -0.32 -0.44 13.75
CA TYR A 153 -1.28 0.36 14.52
C TYR A 153 -2.63 0.44 13.81
N GLU A 154 -2.63 0.56 12.50
CA GLU A 154 -3.83 0.47 11.67
C GLU A 154 -4.48 -0.91 11.82
N LEU A 155 -3.69 -1.98 11.72
CA LEU A 155 -4.18 -3.34 11.92
C LEU A 155 -4.78 -3.53 13.32
N ALA A 156 -4.14 -2.97 14.36
CA ALA A 156 -4.66 -3.02 15.73
C ALA A 156 -6.02 -2.33 15.85
N TRP A 157 -6.17 -1.14 15.24
CA TRP A 157 -7.43 -0.42 15.20
C TRP A 157 -8.51 -1.18 14.41
N LEU A 158 -8.17 -1.66 13.21
CA LEU A 158 -9.08 -2.38 12.32
C LEU A 158 -9.60 -3.68 12.94
N ALA A 159 -8.75 -4.39 13.68
CA ALA A 159 -9.09 -5.66 14.34
C ALA A 159 -9.65 -5.47 15.75
N GLY A 160 -9.56 -4.27 16.32
CA GLY A 160 -9.93 -4.02 17.72
C GLY A 160 -9.07 -4.81 18.72
N ALA A 161 -7.77 -5.01 18.43
CA ALA A 161 -6.88 -5.90 19.17
C ALA A 161 -5.54 -5.25 19.49
N MET A 162 -4.89 -5.69 20.57
CA MET A 162 -3.51 -5.33 20.88
C MET A 162 -2.53 -6.27 20.16
N LEU A 163 -1.56 -5.70 19.45
CA LEU A 163 -0.64 -6.45 18.57
C LEU A 163 0.81 -6.32 19.04
N GLU A 164 1.14 -6.95 20.15
CA GLU A 164 2.49 -6.89 20.74
C GLU A 164 3.43 -8.00 20.22
N THR A 165 2.91 -9.01 19.55
CA THR A 165 3.67 -10.12 19.00
C THR A 165 3.32 -10.41 17.55
N ASN A 166 4.24 -11.02 16.80
CA ASN A 166 3.96 -11.43 15.42
C ASN A 166 2.82 -12.48 15.35
N THR A 167 2.64 -13.30 16.35
CA THR A 167 1.49 -14.23 16.42
C THR A 167 0.18 -13.47 16.49
N ALA A 168 0.09 -12.47 17.38
CA ALA A 168 -1.11 -11.62 17.47
C ALA A 168 -1.37 -10.85 16.15
N ILE A 169 -0.32 -10.37 15.49
CA ILE A 169 -0.41 -9.71 14.17
C ILE A 169 -0.98 -10.70 13.13
N LEU A 170 -0.47 -11.93 13.07
CA LEU A 170 -0.92 -12.94 12.13
C LEU A 170 -2.38 -13.34 12.37
N ASP A 171 -2.79 -13.52 13.64
CA ASP A 171 -4.17 -13.86 13.99
C ASP A 171 -5.14 -12.73 13.63
N ALA A 172 -4.79 -11.48 13.92
CA ALA A 172 -5.57 -10.31 13.55
C ALA A 172 -5.69 -10.16 12.01
N ALA A 173 -4.58 -10.32 11.29
CA ALA A 173 -4.54 -10.26 9.84
C ALA A 173 -5.42 -11.34 9.21
N LEU A 174 -5.39 -12.56 9.73
CA LEU A 174 -6.25 -13.65 9.26
C LEU A 174 -7.72 -13.37 9.49
N GLY A 175 -8.05 -12.69 10.60
CA GLY A 175 -9.44 -12.38 10.98
C GLY A 175 -10.10 -11.28 10.14
N LEU A 176 -9.32 -10.42 9.47
CA LEU A 176 -9.85 -9.28 8.69
C LEU A 176 -10.31 -9.64 7.27
N GLY A 177 -9.90 -10.78 6.73
CA GLY A 177 -10.48 -11.34 5.51
C GLY A 177 -9.68 -11.20 4.22
N PRO A 178 -8.89 -10.14 3.92
CA PRO A 178 -8.10 -10.10 2.70
C PRO A 178 -7.20 -11.33 2.53
N ALA A 179 -7.16 -11.88 1.30
CA ALA A 179 -6.40 -13.10 1.02
C ALA A 179 -4.88 -12.93 1.20
N ARG A 180 -4.41 -11.69 1.08
CA ARG A 180 -3.03 -11.27 1.33
C ARG A 180 -3.01 -10.06 2.25
N MET A 181 -2.16 -10.11 3.28
CA MET A 181 -1.97 -9.02 4.22
C MET A 181 -0.48 -8.74 4.37
N LEU A 182 -0.06 -7.50 4.12
CA LEU A 182 1.32 -7.03 4.34
C LEU A 182 1.31 -6.00 5.46
N VAL A 183 1.69 -6.42 6.65
CA VAL A 183 1.70 -5.56 7.85
C VAL A 183 3.07 -4.93 8.02
N THR A 184 3.11 -3.60 7.91
CA THR A 184 4.35 -2.84 8.14
C THR A 184 4.56 -2.55 9.63
N SER A 185 5.78 -2.17 10.01
CA SER A 185 6.15 -1.94 11.42
C SER A 185 5.84 -3.13 12.34
N ALA A 186 5.93 -4.34 11.79
CA ALA A 186 5.78 -5.58 12.55
C ALA A 186 6.91 -5.73 13.60
N VAL A 187 6.68 -6.58 14.57
CA VAL A 187 7.65 -6.81 15.66
C VAL A 187 8.91 -7.49 15.11
N PRO A 188 10.08 -6.84 15.17
CA PRO A 188 11.30 -7.43 14.66
C PRO A 188 11.79 -8.56 15.59
N MET A 189 12.37 -9.60 14.98
CA MET A 189 13.14 -10.63 15.70
C MET A 189 14.62 -10.25 15.77
N MET A 190 15.05 -9.32 14.90
CA MET A 190 16.39 -8.76 14.87
C MET A 190 16.49 -7.57 15.82
N SER A 191 17.50 -7.54 16.69
CA SER A 191 17.76 -6.40 17.58
C SER A 191 18.04 -5.13 16.77
N GLY A 192 17.39 -4.01 17.12
CA GLY A 192 17.52 -2.73 16.40
C GLY A 192 16.96 -2.75 14.97
N GLY A 193 16.07 -3.69 14.69
CA GLY A 193 15.41 -3.83 13.38
C GLY A 193 13.99 -3.28 13.35
N THR A 194 13.40 -3.38 12.18
CA THR A 194 11.96 -3.30 11.91
C THR A 194 11.59 -4.37 10.89
N GLY A 195 10.32 -4.69 10.75
CA GLY A 195 9.90 -5.76 9.86
C GLY A 195 8.62 -5.45 9.10
N ASN A 196 8.51 -6.10 7.95
CA ASN A 196 7.30 -6.21 7.15
C ASN A 196 6.83 -7.66 7.22
N LEU A 197 5.66 -7.89 7.83
CA LEU A 197 5.10 -9.22 8.02
C LEU A 197 4.04 -9.46 6.94
N PHE A 198 4.20 -10.55 6.19
CA PHE A 198 3.28 -10.93 5.13
C PHE A 198 2.57 -12.23 5.48
N LEU A 199 1.25 -12.23 5.31
CA LEU A 199 0.39 -13.39 5.44
C LEU A 199 -0.40 -13.61 4.16
N SER A 200 -0.40 -14.85 3.67
CA SER A 200 -1.31 -15.33 2.63
C SER A 200 -1.83 -16.72 3.00
N GLY A 201 -2.65 -17.34 2.14
CA GLY A 201 -3.11 -18.72 2.36
C GLY A 201 -1.98 -19.75 2.49
N ASN A 202 -0.80 -19.45 1.96
CA ASN A 202 0.33 -20.38 1.87
C ASN A 202 1.52 -19.99 2.76
N HIS A 203 1.70 -18.70 3.07
CA HIS A 203 2.91 -18.18 3.67
C HIS A 203 2.61 -17.26 4.86
N ALA A 204 3.44 -17.38 5.88
CA ALA A 204 3.64 -16.38 6.92
C ALA A 204 5.13 -16.02 6.91
N LEU A 205 5.45 -14.83 6.43
CA LEU A 205 6.82 -14.38 6.16
C LEU A 205 7.11 -13.08 6.93
N LEU A 206 8.33 -12.92 7.41
CA LEU A 206 8.82 -11.68 7.98
C LEU A 206 10.07 -11.25 7.22
N ALA A 207 10.03 -10.06 6.63
CA ALA A 207 11.17 -9.41 6.00
C ALA A 207 11.68 -8.31 6.93
N GLU A 208 12.92 -8.42 7.38
CA GLU A 208 13.51 -7.54 8.38
C GLU A 208 14.71 -6.77 7.83
N HIS A 209 14.83 -5.52 8.26
CA HIS A 209 16.00 -4.70 8.02
C HIS A 209 16.32 -3.84 9.26
N ARG A 210 17.52 -3.25 9.28
CA ARG A 210 17.90 -2.33 10.36
C ARG A 210 16.96 -1.12 10.39
N LEU A 211 16.51 -0.76 11.57
CA LEU A 211 15.69 0.45 11.76
C LEU A 211 16.49 1.69 11.37
N VAL A 212 15.92 2.49 10.46
CA VAL A 212 16.41 3.83 10.15
C VAL A 212 15.63 4.82 11.00
N GLN A 213 16.34 5.64 11.76
CA GLN A 213 15.72 6.62 12.63
C GLN A 213 15.18 7.80 11.82
N ASN A 214 14.01 8.32 12.21
CA ASN A 214 13.36 9.48 11.62
C ASN A 214 13.29 9.44 10.08
N PRO A 215 12.72 8.38 9.48
CA PRO A 215 12.59 8.29 8.04
C PRO A 215 11.63 9.37 7.54
N PRO A 216 11.82 9.88 6.31
CA PRO A 216 10.83 10.73 5.67
C PRO A 216 9.47 10.01 5.54
N ASN A 217 8.39 10.80 5.39
CA ASN A 217 7.05 10.27 5.16
C ASN A 217 6.92 9.59 3.79
N GLY A 218 5.88 8.73 3.61
CA GLY A 218 5.56 8.07 2.33
C GLY A 218 6.18 6.68 2.16
N THR A 219 6.81 6.14 3.21
CA THR A 219 7.45 4.81 3.16
C THR A 219 6.42 3.68 2.98
N GLY A 220 5.23 3.81 3.58
CA GLY A 220 4.11 2.87 3.41
C GLY A 220 3.57 2.90 1.98
N ASP A 221 3.26 4.10 1.47
CA ASP A 221 2.83 4.31 0.08
C ASP A 221 3.80 3.65 -0.91
N LEU A 222 5.11 3.91 -0.71
CA LEU A 222 6.16 3.37 -1.58
C LEU A 222 6.24 1.84 -1.49
N LEU A 223 6.15 1.26 -0.28
CA LEU A 223 6.21 -0.19 -0.08
C LEU A 223 5.03 -0.88 -0.75
N THR A 224 3.82 -0.36 -0.55
CA THR A 224 2.60 -0.89 -1.18
C THR A 224 2.71 -0.88 -2.70
N ALA A 225 3.18 0.24 -3.28
CA ALA A 225 3.36 0.38 -4.72
C ALA A 225 4.36 -0.64 -5.28
N VAL A 226 5.56 -0.73 -4.68
CA VAL A 226 6.60 -1.66 -5.14
C VAL A 226 6.16 -3.10 -4.96
N PHE A 227 5.54 -3.45 -3.84
CA PHE A 227 5.06 -4.82 -3.61
C PHE A 227 3.98 -5.21 -4.62
N LEU A 228 3.00 -4.33 -4.89
CA LEU A 228 1.98 -4.55 -5.91
C LEU A 228 2.60 -4.73 -7.30
N ALA A 229 3.54 -3.85 -7.69
CA ALA A 229 4.23 -3.97 -8.97
C ALA A 229 4.90 -5.34 -9.14
N ARG A 230 5.61 -5.81 -8.11
CA ARG A 230 6.29 -7.13 -8.14
C ARG A 230 5.33 -8.30 -8.26
N LEU A 231 4.15 -8.20 -7.65
CA LEU A 231 3.09 -9.20 -7.85
C LEU A 231 2.52 -9.16 -9.28
N LEU A 232 2.35 -7.97 -9.85
CA LEU A 232 1.88 -7.80 -11.24
C LEU A 232 2.89 -8.29 -12.28
N GLU A 233 4.20 -8.21 -11.96
CA GLU A 233 5.29 -8.81 -12.75
C GLU A 233 5.32 -10.36 -12.65
N GLY A 234 4.51 -10.96 -11.78
CA GLY A 234 4.43 -12.42 -11.60
C GLY A 234 5.50 -12.99 -10.67
N LEU A 235 6.18 -12.18 -9.86
CA LEU A 235 7.11 -12.68 -8.87
C LEU A 235 6.36 -13.48 -7.79
N SER A 236 7.05 -14.47 -7.20
CA SER A 236 6.53 -15.15 -6.01
C SER A 236 6.35 -14.16 -4.84
N GLU A 237 5.37 -14.42 -3.97
CA GLU A 237 5.08 -13.57 -2.81
C GLU A 237 6.31 -13.33 -1.93
N GLU A 238 7.14 -14.37 -1.71
CA GLU A 238 8.38 -14.28 -0.96
C GLU A 238 9.38 -13.33 -1.64
N ARG A 239 9.56 -13.46 -2.95
CA ARG A 239 10.47 -12.60 -3.71
C ARG A 239 9.96 -11.16 -3.83
N ALA A 240 8.67 -10.99 -4.03
CA ALA A 240 8.03 -9.67 -4.06
C ALA A 240 8.23 -8.94 -2.72
N LEU A 241 7.99 -9.62 -1.59
CA LEU A 241 8.22 -9.07 -0.25
C LEU A 241 9.69 -8.69 -0.02
N GLN A 242 10.61 -9.58 -0.38
CA GLN A 242 12.05 -9.33 -0.24
C GLN A 242 12.47 -8.10 -1.04
N MET A 243 12.11 -8.04 -2.32
CA MET A 243 12.50 -6.93 -3.20
C MET A 243 11.86 -5.62 -2.79
N ALA A 244 10.57 -5.60 -2.47
CA ALA A 244 9.88 -4.39 -2.03
C ALA A 244 10.50 -3.85 -0.73
N THR A 245 10.75 -4.72 0.25
CA THR A 245 11.39 -4.32 1.51
C THR A 245 12.81 -3.79 1.27
N ALA A 246 13.60 -4.45 0.42
CA ALA A 246 14.95 -4.01 0.08
C ALA A 246 14.96 -2.65 -0.62
N SER A 247 14.08 -2.45 -1.62
CA SER A 247 13.95 -1.17 -2.35
C SER A 247 13.65 -0.02 -1.41
N VAL A 248 12.63 -0.18 -0.57
CA VAL A 248 12.18 0.88 0.33
C VAL A 248 13.22 1.16 1.41
N PHE A 249 13.81 0.13 2.01
CA PHE A 249 14.88 0.30 3.00
C PHE A 249 16.08 1.05 2.41
N GLU A 250 16.50 0.71 1.19
CA GLU A 250 17.63 1.38 0.53
C GLU A 250 17.34 2.86 0.27
N ILE A 251 16.15 3.19 -0.24
CA ILE A 251 15.72 4.57 -0.49
C ILE A 251 15.64 5.35 0.81
N ILE A 252 15.05 4.79 1.88
CA ILE A 252 15.00 5.42 3.20
C ILE A 252 16.41 5.72 3.72
N ALA A 253 17.29 4.71 3.71
CA ALA A 253 18.66 4.86 4.22
C ALA A 253 19.44 5.94 3.46
N ARG A 254 19.28 6.01 2.13
CA ARG A 254 19.93 7.03 1.29
C ARG A 254 19.34 8.42 1.53
N SER A 255 18.01 8.54 1.65
CA SER A 255 17.33 9.81 1.94
C SER A 255 17.81 10.39 3.28
N VAL A 256 17.82 9.59 4.33
CA VAL A 256 18.29 10.00 5.66
C VAL A 256 19.79 10.34 5.64
N LYS A 257 20.62 9.55 4.94
CA LYS A 257 22.06 9.85 4.78
C LYS A 257 22.31 11.19 4.12
N ARG A 258 21.43 11.63 3.21
CA ARG A 258 21.50 12.96 2.55
C ARG A 258 20.95 14.09 3.44
N GLY A 259 20.36 13.78 4.58
CA GLY A 259 19.65 14.76 5.41
C GLY A 259 18.37 15.29 4.75
N ALA A 260 17.80 14.52 3.83
CA ALA A 260 16.57 14.92 3.15
C ALA A 260 15.34 14.79 4.04
N ASP A 261 14.46 15.77 3.96
CA ASP A 261 13.17 15.81 4.67
C ASP A 261 12.05 15.05 3.91
N GLU A 262 12.32 14.64 2.67
CA GLU A 262 11.47 13.84 1.79
C GLU A 262 12.23 12.63 1.25
N LEU A 263 11.50 11.59 0.80
CA LEU A 263 12.11 10.47 0.11
C LEU A 263 12.75 10.92 -1.22
N THR A 264 14.01 10.54 -1.45
CA THR A 264 14.79 10.91 -2.64
C THR A 264 14.60 9.89 -3.77
N ILE A 265 13.34 9.55 -4.08
CA ILE A 265 13.01 8.44 -4.99
C ILE A 265 13.50 8.65 -6.42
N GLU A 266 13.61 9.90 -6.89
CA GLU A 266 14.12 10.20 -8.24
C GLU A 266 15.64 9.92 -8.33
N GLN A 267 16.40 10.32 -7.31
CA GLN A 267 17.84 10.06 -7.26
C GLN A 267 18.16 8.59 -7.07
N ASP A 268 17.24 7.86 -6.45
CA ASP A 268 17.38 6.45 -6.10
C ASP A 268 16.46 5.52 -6.92
N ALA A 269 15.99 5.97 -8.08
CA ALA A 269 15.06 5.23 -8.94
C ALA A 269 15.56 3.81 -9.28
N SER A 270 16.88 3.64 -9.45
CA SER A 270 17.47 2.31 -9.69
C SER A 270 17.24 1.33 -8.55
N SER A 271 17.09 1.80 -7.30
CA SER A 271 16.80 0.96 -6.14
C SER A 271 15.39 0.36 -6.21
N LEU A 272 14.47 0.95 -6.99
CA LEU A 272 13.16 0.35 -7.23
C LEU A 272 13.28 -0.92 -8.06
N SER A 273 14.12 -0.92 -9.11
CA SER A 273 14.26 -2.05 -10.03
C SER A 273 15.26 -3.10 -9.51
N THR A 274 16.41 -2.66 -9.01
CA THR A 274 17.53 -3.52 -8.62
C THR A 274 18.10 -3.11 -7.25
N PRO A 275 17.35 -3.34 -6.15
CA PRO A 275 17.83 -3.00 -4.83
C PRO A 275 19.04 -3.85 -4.45
N MET A 276 20.03 -3.20 -3.82
CA MET A 276 21.26 -3.84 -3.32
C MET A 276 21.23 -4.07 -1.80
N ALA A 277 20.23 -3.51 -1.11
CA ALA A 277 20.12 -3.65 0.33
C ALA A 277 19.80 -5.08 0.74
N MET A 278 20.46 -5.54 1.81
CA MET A 278 20.22 -6.85 2.40
C MET A 278 19.01 -6.81 3.32
N VAL A 279 18.08 -7.74 3.10
CA VAL A 279 16.89 -7.97 3.91
C VAL A 279 16.93 -9.40 4.43
N GLN A 280 16.72 -9.58 5.73
CA GLN A 280 16.64 -10.88 6.34
C GLN A 280 15.22 -11.44 6.22
N MET A 281 15.08 -12.54 5.49
CA MET A 281 13.79 -13.22 5.33
C MET A 281 13.64 -14.34 6.36
N ARG A 282 12.48 -14.42 7.00
CA ARG A 282 12.10 -15.50 7.91
C ARG A 282 10.75 -16.07 7.55
N ARG A 283 10.60 -17.37 7.63
CA ARG A 283 9.30 -18.05 7.60
C ARG A 283 8.80 -18.18 9.03
N LEU A 284 7.56 -17.74 9.23
CA LEU A 284 6.87 -17.89 10.51
C LEU A 284 5.89 -19.06 10.44
N VAL A 285 5.46 -19.54 11.60
CA VAL A 285 4.41 -20.58 11.66
C VAL A 285 3.09 -19.94 11.23
N HIS A 286 2.47 -20.51 10.19
CA HIS A 286 1.18 -20.03 9.72
C HIS A 286 0.09 -20.36 10.74
N PRO A 287 -0.84 -19.44 11.10
CA PRO A 287 -1.87 -19.69 12.11
C PRO A 287 -2.68 -20.95 11.87
N ASN A 288 -3.01 -21.23 10.60
CA ASN A 288 -3.77 -22.44 10.23
C ASN A 288 -3.02 -23.75 10.50
N GLN A 289 -1.70 -23.73 10.67
CA GLN A 289 -0.93 -24.92 11.04
C GLN A 289 -1.01 -25.21 12.55
N ILE A 290 -1.22 -24.17 13.35
CA ILE A 290 -1.41 -24.31 14.81
C ILE A 290 -2.79 -24.85 15.14
N ARG A 291 -3.82 -24.42 14.39
CA ARG A 291 -5.23 -24.83 14.63
C ARG A 291 -5.55 -26.27 14.18
N ARG A 292 -4.64 -26.93 13.44
CA ARG A 292 -4.81 -28.33 13.00
C ARG A 292 -4.21 -29.36 13.96
N LYS A 293 -3.61 -28.93 15.05
CA LYS A 293 -3.13 -29.77 16.17
C LYS A 293 -4.09 -29.65 17.36
#